data_7e29aab3316f8e44f751572cc1fa7cf1
#
_entry.id   7e29aab3316f8e44f751572cc1fa7cf1
#
_cell.length_a   1.000
_cell.length_b   1.000
_cell.length_c   1.000
_cell.angle_alpha   90.00
_cell.angle_beta   90.00
_cell.angle_gamma   90.00
#
_symmetry.space_group_name_H-M   'P 1'
#
loop_
_entity.id
_entity.type
_entity.pdbx_description
1 polymer ?
#
loop_
_entity_poly.entity_id
_entity_poly.type
_entity_poly.pdbx_seq_one_letter_code
_entity_poly.pdbx_strand_id
1 'polypeptide(L)'
;MLKAEIHTAKGVMKLDFFEKDTPGTVANFVKLARQGFYDGLIFHRVIPDFVIQGGCPDGTGRGGPGYTIKCETDGENQYHDRGVLSMAHAGKNTGGSQFFICHSRRNTAHLDRRHTCFGKVYEGLEVIDIIRQGDKIEKIVIPEESVQE
;
A
#
# COMPACT_ATOMS: atom_id res chain seq x y z
N MET A 1 -9.85 15.16 -2.56
CA MET A 1 -9.27 13.87 -2.92
C MET A 1 -8.71 13.18 -1.68
N LEU A 2 -9.01 11.93 -1.51
CA LEU A 2 -8.55 11.19 -0.33
C LEU A 2 -7.07 10.85 -0.45
N LYS A 3 -6.34 11.09 0.64
CA LYS A 3 -4.89 10.92 0.70
C LYS A 3 -4.50 10.16 1.95
N ALA A 4 -3.28 9.67 1.97
CA ALA A 4 -2.70 9.05 3.16
C ALA A 4 -1.25 9.46 3.32
N GLU A 5 -0.76 9.30 4.55
CA GLU A 5 0.65 9.48 4.88
C GLU A 5 1.14 8.25 5.61
N ILE A 6 2.20 7.63 5.10
CA ILE A 6 2.85 6.50 5.77
C ILE A 6 4.08 7.04 6.47
N HIS A 7 4.04 7.04 7.81
CA HIS A 7 5.10 7.59 8.65
C HIS A 7 6.07 6.50 9.07
N THR A 8 7.35 6.73 8.80
CA THR A 8 8.45 5.84 9.22
C THR A 8 9.56 6.66 9.86
N ALA A 9 10.47 6.01 10.58
CA ALA A 9 11.63 6.70 11.16
C ALA A 9 12.54 7.30 10.09
N LYS A 10 12.45 6.84 8.86
CA LYS A 10 13.28 7.30 7.74
C LYS A 10 12.61 8.36 6.88
N GLY A 11 11.38 8.70 7.16
CA GLY A 11 10.66 9.74 6.45
C GLY A 11 9.19 9.38 6.26
N VAL A 12 8.47 10.29 5.61
CA VAL A 12 7.04 10.17 5.35
C VAL A 12 6.81 10.04 3.86
N MET A 13 5.98 9.06 3.49
CA MET A 13 5.52 8.89 2.12
C MET A 13 4.07 9.34 2.06
N LYS A 14 3.78 10.32 1.22
CA LYS A 14 2.42 10.84 1.04
C LYS A 14 1.88 10.33 -0.28
N LEU A 15 0.64 9.88 -0.26
CA LEU A 15 0.04 9.25 -1.43
C LEU A 15 -1.38 9.73 -1.70
N ASP A 16 -1.77 9.63 -2.98
CA ASP A 16 -3.14 9.80 -3.43
C ASP A 16 -3.76 8.43 -3.65
N PHE A 17 -5.02 8.26 -3.25
CA PHE A 17 -5.74 7.02 -3.53
C PHE A 17 -6.43 7.07 -4.89
N PHE A 18 -6.54 5.92 -5.53
CA PHE A 18 -7.33 5.74 -6.75
C PHE A 18 -8.76 5.36 -6.39
N GLU A 19 -9.49 6.29 -5.76
CA GLU A 19 -10.81 6.03 -5.20
C GLU A 19 -11.84 5.53 -6.22
N LYS A 20 -11.82 6.11 -7.42
CA LYS A 20 -12.77 5.73 -8.47
C LYS A 20 -12.45 4.38 -9.07
N ASP A 21 -11.17 4.08 -9.14
CA ASP A 21 -10.65 2.86 -9.74
C ASP A 21 -10.83 1.66 -8.83
N THR A 22 -10.60 1.86 -7.52
CA THR A 22 -10.56 0.77 -6.55
C THR A 22 -11.28 1.16 -5.25
N PRO A 23 -12.58 1.44 -5.32
CA PRO A 23 -13.31 1.94 -4.14
C PRO A 23 -13.31 0.97 -2.95
N GLY A 24 -13.44 -0.32 -3.19
CA GLY A 24 -13.46 -1.30 -2.11
C GLY A 24 -12.11 -1.46 -1.43
N THR A 25 -11.04 -1.48 -2.22
CA THR A 25 -9.68 -1.60 -1.70
C THR A 25 -9.29 -0.35 -0.90
N VAL A 26 -9.60 0.83 -1.43
CA VAL A 26 -9.33 2.10 -0.73
C VAL A 26 -10.11 2.16 0.58
N ALA A 27 -11.40 1.82 0.55
CA ALA A 27 -12.23 1.84 1.77
C ALA A 27 -11.66 0.90 2.84
N ASN A 28 -11.21 -0.28 2.45
CA ASN A 28 -10.61 -1.24 3.36
C ASN A 28 -9.31 -0.69 3.98
N PHE A 29 -8.42 -0.17 3.15
CA PHE A 29 -7.15 0.38 3.62
C PHE A 29 -7.37 1.55 4.58
N VAL A 30 -8.27 2.47 4.23
CA VAL A 30 -8.60 3.63 5.05
C VAL A 30 -9.18 3.19 6.40
N LYS A 31 -10.08 2.22 6.38
CA LYS A 31 -10.67 1.67 7.61
C LYS A 31 -9.58 1.11 8.53
N LEU A 32 -8.71 0.26 8.00
CA LEU A 32 -7.63 -0.34 8.79
C LEU A 32 -6.67 0.73 9.31
N ALA A 33 -6.31 1.71 8.49
CA ALA A 33 -5.42 2.80 8.91
C ALA A 33 -6.04 3.60 10.05
N ARG A 34 -7.32 3.94 9.96
CA ARG A 34 -8.03 4.69 11.00
C ARG A 34 -8.19 3.92 12.30
N GLN A 35 -8.20 2.60 12.23
CA GLN A 35 -8.26 1.74 13.41
C GLN A 35 -6.90 1.56 14.08
N GLY A 36 -5.83 2.09 13.47
CA GLY A 36 -4.48 1.88 13.98
C GLY A 36 -3.92 0.49 13.67
N PHE A 37 -4.54 -0.24 12.75
CA PHE A 37 -4.13 -1.60 12.40
C PHE A 37 -2.66 -1.68 11.96
N TYR A 38 -2.21 -0.68 11.20
CA TYR A 38 -0.85 -0.67 10.65
C TYR A 38 0.21 -0.16 11.62
N ASP A 39 -0.18 0.42 12.75
CA ASP A 39 0.76 1.04 13.69
C ASP A 39 1.73 0.00 14.23
N GLY A 40 3.02 0.26 14.05
CA GLY A 40 4.08 -0.61 14.55
C GLY A 40 4.35 -1.87 13.70
N LEU A 41 3.62 -2.09 12.62
CA LEU A 41 3.90 -3.20 11.72
C LEU A 41 5.15 -2.93 10.90
N ILE A 42 5.82 -4.00 10.45
CA ILE A 42 7.09 -3.87 9.74
C ILE A 42 6.91 -4.03 8.23
N PHE A 43 7.89 -3.52 7.49
CA PHE A 43 8.08 -3.92 6.10
C PHE A 43 8.81 -5.27 6.14
N HIS A 44 8.05 -6.35 6.14
CA HIS A 44 8.58 -7.69 6.37
C HIS A 44 9.29 -8.29 5.14
N ARG A 45 9.11 -7.67 3.98
CA ARG A 45 9.73 -8.13 2.73
C ARG A 45 10.15 -6.92 1.91
N VAL A 46 11.45 -6.71 1.82
CA VAL A 46 12.02 -5.61 1.03
C VAL A 46 12.99 -6.19 0.02
N ILE A 47 12.71 -6.01 -1.26
CA ILE A 47 13.56 -6.47 -2.35
C ILE A 47 13.97 -5.25 -3.15
N PRO A 48 15.26 -4.85 -3.11
CA PRO A 48 15.75 -3.69 -3.85
C PRO A 48 15.38 -3.76 -5.33
N ASP A 49 15.01 -2.62 -5.89
CA ASP A 49 14.59 -2.46 -7.28
C ASP A 49 13.31 -3.21 -7.64
N PHE A 50 12.61 -3.77 -6.65
CA PHE A 50 11.34 -4.45 -6.86
C PHE A 50 10.26 -3.81 -5.99
N VAL A 51 10.15 -4.20 -4.73
CA VAL A 51 9.09 -3.70 -3.84
C VAL A 51 9.54 -3.57 -2.40
N ILE A 52 8.81 -2.73 -1.64
CA ILE A 52 8.80 -2.77 -0.18
C ILE A 52 7.39 -3.20 0.23
N GLN A 53 7.28 -4.28 0.99
CA GLN A 53 6.01 -4.91 1.34
C GLN A 53 5.81 -4.94 2.85
N GLY A 54 4.63 -4.53 3.29
CA GLY A 54 4.30 -4.50 4.71
C GLY A 54 2.81 -4.71 4.95
N GLY A 55 2.39 -4.48 6.19
CA GLY A 55 0.97 -4.58 6.57
C GLY A 55 0.53 -5.95 7.04
N CYS A 56 1.48 -6.86 7.28
CA CYS A 56 1.17 -8.16 7.87
C CYS A 56 1.17 -8.05 9.40
N PRO A 57 0.06 -8.35 10.08
CA PRO A 57 -0.04 -8.12 11.53
C PRO A 57 0.95 -8.93 12.38
N ASP A 58 1.39 -10.08 11.91
CA ASP A 58 2.38 -10.89 12.63
C ASP A 58 3.78 -10.87 12.00
N GLY A 59 3.95 -10.11 10.92
CA GLY A 59 5.26 -9.95 10.28
C GLY A 59 5.76 -11.16 9.49
N THR A 60 4.95 -12.18 9.31
CA THR A 60 5.37 -13.42 8.63
C THR A 60 5.07 -13.45 7.14
N GLY A 61 4.22 -12.55 6.67
CA GLY A 61 3.70 -12.57 5.31
C GLY A 61 2.44 -13.41 5.16
N ARG A 62 2.00 -14.07 6.22
CA ARG A 62 0.82 -14.94 6.19
C ARG A 62 -0.39 -14.35 6.90
N GLY A 63 -0.20 -13.32 7.71
CA GLY A 63 -1.26 -12.70 8.48
C GLY A 63 -2.08 -11.70 7.68
N GLY A 64 -3.26 -11.41 8.18
CA GLY A 64 -4.16 -10.45 7.59
C GLY A 64 -5.20 -9.98 8.60
N PRO A 65 -6.22 -9.23 8.16
CA PRO A 65 -7.19 -8.62 9.06
C PRO A 65 -8.32 -9.58 9.49
N GLY A 66 -8.28 -10.84 9.09
CA GLY A 66 -9.30 -11.82 9.42
C GLY A 66 -10.38 -11.98 8.34
N TYR A 67 -10.20 -11.35 7.20
CA TYR A 67 -11.11 -11.43 6.05
C TYR A 67 -10.32 -11.16 4.77
N THR A 68 -10.96 -11.36 3.63
CA THR A 68 -10.34 -11.05 2.32
C THR A 68 -11.20 -10.04 1.56
N ILE A 69 -10.57 -9.37 0.59
CA ILE A 69 -11.25 -8.42 -0.29
C ILE A 69 -11.06 -8.85 -1.75
N LYS A 70 -11.98 -8.38 -2.58
CA LYS A 70 -11.93 -8.67 -4.02
C LYS A 70 -10.86 -7.82 -4.71
N CYS A 71 -10.24 -8.40 -5.73
CA CYS A 71 -9.37 -7.65 -6.62
C CYS A 71 -10.17 -6.66 -7.46
N GLU A 72 -9.59 -5.48 -7.69
CA GLU A 72 -10.18 -4.43 -8.51
C GLU A 72 -9.14 -4.01 -9.56
N THR A 73 -8.99 -4.83 -10.59
CA THR A 73 -7.86 -4.71 -11.54
C THR A 73 -8.25 -4.24 -12.94
N ASP A 74 -9.51 -3.81 -13.14
CA ASP A 74 -10.01 -3.47 -14.46
C ASP A 74 -9.92 -2.00 -14.83
N GLY A 75 -9.60 -1.12 -13.88
CA GLY A 75 -9.61 0.33 -14.08
C GLY A 75 -8.42 0.88 -14.85
N GLU A 76 -8.37 2.21 -14.94
CA GLU A 76 -7.36 2.91 -15.72
C GLU A 76 -6.00 2.99 -15.05
N ASN A 77 -5.96 2.87 -13.72
CA ASN A 77 -4.72 3.06 -12.94
C ASN A 77 -4.04 1.75 -12.56
N GLN A 78 -4.38 0.65 -13.21
CA GLN A 78 -3.88 -0.68 -12.84
C GLN A 78 -2.51 -0.99 -13.46
N TYR A 79 -1.56 -0.07 -13.26
CA TYR A 79 -0.19 -0.20 -13.72
C TYR A 79 0.78 0.00 -12.53
N HIS A 80 1.78 -0.86 -12.45
CA HIS A 80 2.74 -0.87 -11.34
C HIS A 80 3.94 0.02 -11.64
N ASP A 81 3.69 1.33 -11.69
CA ASP A 81 4.73 2.35 -11.83
C ASP A 81 5.45 2.55 -10.50
N ARG A 82 6.63 3.17 -10.54
CA ARG A 82 7.34 3.53 -9.31
C ARG A 82 6.44 4.38 -8.40
N GLY A 83 6.38 4.00 -7.13
CA GLY A 83 5.58 4.68 -6.12
C GLY A 83 4.14 4.20 -6.00
N VAL A 84 3.69 3.30 -6.86
CA VAL A 84 2.33 2.77 -6.80
C VAL A 84 2.19 1.81 -5.63
N LEU A 85 1.10 1.96 -4.87
CA LEU A 85 0.70 1.00 -3.84
C LEU A 85 -0.21 -0.05 -4.44
N SER A 86 0.10 -1.31 -4.19
CA SER A 86 -0.65 -2.43 -4.71
C SER A 86 -0.91 -3.46 -3.60
N MET A 87 -1.99 -4.19 -3.70
CA MET A 87 -2.35 -5.20 -2.70
C MET A 87 -1.59 -6.49 -2.92
N ALA A 88 -0.90 -6.94 -1.88
CA ALA A 88 -0.30 -8.26 -1.86
C ALA A 88 -1.41 -9.30 -1.63
N HIS A 89 -1.29 -10.46 -2.25
CA HIS A 89 -2.22 -11.58 -2.06
C HIS A 89 -1.59 -12.89 -2.52
N ALA A 90 -2.23 -13.99 -2.13
CA ALA A 90 -1.79 -15.35 -2.48
C ALA A 90 -2.63 -15.95 -3.62
N GLY A 91 -3.26 -15.10 -4.42
CA GLY A 91 -4.13 -15.47 -5.52
C GLY A 91 -5.29 -14.51 -5.64
N LYS A 92 -6.12 -14.69 -6.65
CA LYS A 92 -7.24 -13.78 -6.91
C LYS A 92 -8.19 -13.73 -5.70
N ASN A 93 -8.55 -12.50 -5.30
CA ASN A 93 -9.51 -12.24 -4.22
C ASN A 93 -9.09 -12.75 -2.84
N THR A 94 -7.77 -12.82 -2.57
CA THR A 94 -7.25 -13.24 -1.27
C THR A 94 -6.52 -12.14 -0.53
N GLY A 95 -6.54 -10.91 -1.03
CA GLY A 95 -5.94 -9.77 -0.34
C GLY A 95 -6.66 -9.42 0.95
N GLY A 96 -5.99 -8.72 1.84
CA GLY A 96 -6.56 -8.29 3.11
C GLY A 96 -5.94 -7.00 3.61
N SER A 97 -4.77 -7.07 4.23
CA SER A 97 -4.09 -5.90 4.79
C SER A 97 -2.71 -5.65 4.20
N GLN A 98 -2.06 -6.68 3.68
CA GLN A 98 -0.70 -6.52 3.16
C GLN A 98 -0.70 -5.76 1.84
N PHE A 99 0.25 -4.85 1.72
CA PHE A 99 0.44 -4.06 0.51
C PHE A 99 1.92 -3.95 0.20
N PHE A 100 2.22 -3.58 -1.03
CA PHE A 100 3.59 -3.26 -1.40
C PHE A 100 3.63 -1.95 -2.18
N ILE A 101 4.79 -1.29 -2.13
CA ILE A 101 5.04 -0.06 -2.88
C ILE A 101 6.11 -0.40 -3.92
N CYS A 102 5.83 -0.06 -5.17
CA CYS A 102 6.70 -0.41 -6.28
C CYS A 102 7.96 0.46 -6.30
N HIS A 103 9.10 -0.18 -6.43
CA HIS A 103 10.40 0.47 -6.54
C HIS A 103 10.68 0.92 -7.97
N SER A 104 10.39 0.05 -8.94
CA SER A 104 10.77 0.26 -10.32
C SER A 104 9.78 -0.45 -11.24
N ARG A 105 9.18 0.31 -12.17
CA ARG A 105 8.27 -0.28 -13.15
C ARG A 105 8.91 -1.40 -13.95
N ARG A 106 10.19 -1.27 -14.26
CA ARG A 106 10.93 -2.29 -15.01
C ARG A 106 10.76 -3.68 -14.41
N ASN A 107 10.76 -3.75 -13.08
CA ASN A 107 10.70 -5.03 -12.36
C ASN A 107 9.30 -5.37 -11.84
N THR A 108 8.32 -4.47 -11.95
CA THR A 108 6.97 -4.68 -11.43
C THR A 108 5.89 -4.73 -12.51
N ALA A 109 6.23 -4.44 -13.76
CA ALA A 109 5.24 -4.39 -14.85
C ALA A 109 4.47 -5.70 -15.02
N HIS A 110 5.08 -6.83 -14.73
CA HIS A 110 4.43 -8.15 -14.86
C HIS A 110 3.29 -8.35 -13.87
N LEU A 111 3.16 -7.47 -12.88
CA LEU A 111 2.10 -7.54 -11.87
C LEU A 111 0.83 -6.80 -12.33
N ASP A 112 0.92 -6.05 -13.43
CA ASP A 112 -0.21 -5.26 -13.94
C ASP A 112 -1.45 -6.13 -14.12
N ARG A 113 -2.59 -5.64 -13.61
CA ARG A 113 -3.90 -6.29 -13.67
C ARG A 113 -3.98 -7.65 -12.97
N ARG A 114 -2.97 -7.98 -12.17
CA ARG A 114 -2.96 -9.18 -11.32
C ARG A 114 -3.09 -8.81 -9.84
N HIS A 115 -2.55 -7.63 -9.48
CA HIS A 115 -2.66 -7.06 -8.15
C HIS A 115 -3.34 -5.70 -8.26
N THR A 116 -4.16 -5.37 -7.26
CA THR A 116 -4.94 -4.13 -7.27
C THR A 116 -4.06 -2.94 -6.91
N CYS A 117 -3.84 -2.03 -7.87
CA CYS A 117 -3.15 -0.77 -7.64
C CYS A 117 -4.17 0.23 -7.08
N PHE A 118 -3.97 0.70 -5.85
CA PHE A 118 -4.99 1.51 -5.18
C PHE A 118 -4.51 2.91 -4.78
N GLY A 119 -3.27 3.25 -5.03
CA GLY A 119 -2.74 4.58 -4.75
C GLY A 119 -1.36 4.79 -5.33
N LYS A 120 -0.87 6.03 -5.21
CA LYS A 120 0.47 6.36 -5.69
C LYS A 120 1.09 7.44 -4.82
N VAL A 121 2.35 7.21 -4.43
CA VAL A 121 3.15 8.18 -3.68
C VAL A 121 3.50 9.37 -4.58
N TYR A 122 3.18 10.57 -4.12
CA TYR A 122 3.52 11.81 -4.84
C TYR A 122 4.60 12.61 -4.13
N GLU A 123 4.86 12.33 -2.86
CA GLU A 123 5.91 13.00 -2.07
C GLU A 123 6.56 11.97 -1.16
N GLY A 124 7.89 11.99 -1.09
CA GLY A 124 8.63 11.03 -0.28
C GLY A 124 9.04 9.78 -1.06
N LEU A 125 9.13 9.85 -2.39
CA LEU A 125 9.57 8.73 -3.21
C LEU A 125 10.96 8.22 -2.80
N GLU A 126 11.85 9.12 -2.35
CA GLU A 126 13.18 8.74 -1.90
C GLU A 126 13.17 7.84 -0.66
N VAL A 127 12.09 7.90 0.12
CA VAL A 127 11.95 7.03 1.30
C VAL A 127 11.86 5.56 0.89
N ILE A 128 11.22 5.29 -0.25
CA ILE A 128 11.12 3.91 -0.78
C ILE A 128 12.52 3.30 -0.91
N ASP A 129 13.49 4.10 -1.36
CA ASP A 129 14.85 3.63 -1.64
C ASP A 129 15.66 3.32 -0.37
N ILE A 130 15.30 3.90 0.76
CA ILE A 130 16.05 3.76 2.01
C ILE A 130 15.38 2.87 3.04
N ILE A 131 14.13 2.47 2.83
CA ILE A 131 13.47 1.48 3.69
C ILE A 131 14.20 0.15 3.57
N ARG A 132 14.38 -0.53 4.70
CA ARG A 132 15.03 -1.83 4.78
C ARG A 132 14.11 -2.83 5.45
N GLN A 133 14.36 -4.09 5.21
CA GLN A 133 13.57 -5.17 5.81
C GLN A 133 13.61 -5.07 7.33
N GLY A 134 12.43 -5.09 7.93
CA GLY A 134 12.28 -4.93 9.37
C GLY A 134 12.00 -3.50 9.84
N ASP A 135 12.10 -2.51 8.94
CA ASP A 135 11.75 -1.13 9.29
C ASP A 135 10.26 -1.05 9.62
N LYS A 136 9.92 -0.23 10.59
CA LYS A 136 8.53 -0.11 11.06
C LYS A 136 7.74 0.96 10.34
N ILE A 137 6.48 0.66 10.13
CA ILE A 137 5.45 1.65 9.86
C ILE A 137 5.07 2.21 11.23
N GLU A 138 5.41 3.46 11.51
CA GLU A 138 5.05 4.06 12.79
C GLU A 138 3.54 4.24 12.89
N LYS A 139 2.97 4.78 11.83
CA LYS A 139 1.52 4.95 11.68
C LYS A 139 1.18 5.28 10.24
N ILE A 140 -0.07 5.07 9.87
CA ILE A 140 -0.61 5.56 8.60
C ILE A 140 -1.72 6.54 8.94
N VAL A 141 -1.55 7.78 8.51
CA VAL A 141 -2.49 8.86 8.77
C VAL A 141 -3.35 9.11 7.56
N ILE A 142 -4.66 9.21 7.77
CA ILE A 142 -5.60 9.60 6.74
C ILE A 142 -6.05 11.02 7.10
N PRO A 143 -5.45 12.06 6.50
CA PRO A 143 -5.83 13.44 6.82
C PRO A 143 -7.30 13.68 6.50
N GLU A 144 -7.97 14.47 7.32
CA GLU A 144 -9.33 14.85 7.02
C GLU A 144 -9.37 15.67 5.73
N GLU A 145 -10.28 15.32 4.85
CA GLU A 145 -10.52 16.15 3.68
C GLU A 145 -11.12 17.45 4.17
N SER A 146 -10.53 18.54 3.70
CA SER A 146 -11.17 19.81 3.96
C SER A 146 -12.37 19.90 3.06
N VAL A 147 -13.29 19.54 3.15
CA VAL A 147 -14.49 19.39 2.50
C VAL A 147 -15.21 20.41 1.69
N GLN A 148 -14.62 20.29 1.81
CA GLN A 148 -15.08 20.72 1.63
C GLN A 148 -15.41 21.33 1.15
N GLU A 149 -15.35 21.24 0.97
CA GLU A 149 -15.62 21.43 0.76
C GLU A 149 -16.00 21.80 0.45
#